data_9932dec354938aaa035a86b424de7c33
#
_entry.id   9932dec354938aaa035a86b424de7c33
#
_cell.length_a   1.000
_cell.length_b   1.000
_cell.length_c   1.000
_cell.angle_alpha   90.00
_cell.angle_beta   90.00
_cell.angle_gamma   90.00
#
_symmetry.space_group_name_H-M   'P 1'
#
loop_
_entity.id
_entity.type
_entity.pdbx_description
1 polymer ?
#
loop_
_entity_poly.entity_id
_entity_poly.type
_entity_poly.pdbx_seq_one_letter_code
_entity_poly.pdbx_strand_id
1 'polypeptide(L)'
;MHIIGLTGGIASGKSTVSLVLRELGAPVIDADLVAKDAVRADTAAWRELVEAFGPDILLPDRTIDRRKLGDLVFGNPDAVRRLNEITHPRVLQAIRVELDRLARRASEPGAGPPPCPVVVIDAPLLIEAGMVGMVDEVWLVVVDQGTQRQRLMARDHFGLEQALNRINAQMPLAKKTRYADVVIDNTGPVRETRRLVKKLWQEAVRRAST
;
A
#
# COMPACT_ATOMS: atom_id res chain seq x y z
N MET A 1 -9.14 -5.00 17.68
CA MET A 1 -7.96 -4.49 16.95
C MET A 1 -8.47 -3.49 15.92
N HIS A 2 -7.98 -2.26 15.93
CA HIS A 2 -8.36 -1.21 14.99
C HIS A 2 -7.39 -1.19 13.80
N ILE A 3 -7.91 -1.12 12.57
CA ILE A 3 -7.11 -1.26 11.35
C ILE A 3 -7.10 0.06 10.60
N ILE A 4 -5.92 0.65 10.42
CA ILE A 4 -5.73 1.87 9.63
C ILE A 4 -5.20 1.51 8.25
N GLY A 5 -5.87 1.96 7.19
CA GLY A 5 -5.38 1.90 5.83
C GLY A 5 -4.58 3.14 5.47
N LEU A 6 -3.26 3.01 5.30
CA LEU A 6 -2.40 4.11 4.88
C LEU A 6 -2.25 4.10 3.35
N THR A 7 -2.70 5.16 2.70
CA THR A 7 -2.63 5.31 1.25
C THR A 7 -2.13 6.69 0.83
N GLY A 8 -1.89 6.89 -0.45
CA GLY A 8 -1.43 8.17 -0.99
C GLY A 8 -1.01 8.05 -2.44
N GLY A 9 -1.02 9.16 -3.17
CA GLY A 9 -0.56 9.22 -4.54
C GLY A 9 0.94 8.94 -4.69
N ILE A 10 1.37 8.63 -5.91
CA ILE A 10 2.79 8.50 -6.23
C ILE A 10 3.55 9.76 -5.76
N ALA A 11 4.72 9.58 -5.17
CA ALA A 11 5.56 10.65 -4.63
C ALA A 11 4.90 11.57 -3.57
N SER A 12 3.75 11.17 -2.96
CA SER A 12 3.15 11.91 -1.85
C SER A 12 3.98 11.86 -0.56
N GLY A 13 4.95 10.95 -0.48
CA GLY A 13 5.76 10.73 0.72
C GLY A 13 5.11 9.80 1.74
N LYS A 14 4.19 8.92 1.31
CA LYS A 14 3.58 7.87 2.14
C LYS A 14 4.64 7.05 2.91
N SER A 15 5.78 6.76 2.30
CA SER A 15 6.91 6.06 2.94
C SER A 15 7.47 6.78 4.17
N THR A 16 7.47 8.11 4.18
CA THR A 16 7.86 8.91 5.34
C THR A 16 6.88 8.69 6.50
N VAL A 17 5.58 8.69 6.20
CA VAL A 17 4.53 8.44 7.20
C VAL A 17 4.61 7.00 7.72
N SER A 18 4.76 6.02 6.82
CA SER A 18 4.93 4.60 7.18
C SER A 18 6.14 4.38 8.08
N LEU A 19 7.27 5.02 7.76
CA LEU A 19 8.48 4.95 8.59
C LEU A 19 8.23 5.50 10.00
N VAL A 20 7.59 6.65 10.12
CA VAL A 20 7.27 7.26 11.42
C VAL A 20 6.36 6.35 12.24
N LEU A 21 5.35 5.73 11.62
CA LEU A 21 4.47 4.79 12.30
C LEU A 21 5.24 3.57 12.82
N ARG A 22 6.17 3.01 12.03
CA ARG A 22 7.05 1.91 12.47
C ARG A 22 7.94 2.32 13.64
N GLU A 23 8.53 3.52 13.62
CA GLU A 23 9.34 4.06 14.72
C GLU A 23 8.50 4.26 16.01
N LEU A 24 7.20 4.49 15.88
CA LEU A 24 6.26 4.58 17.00
C LEU A 24 5.75 3.23 17.50
N GLY A 25 6.27 2.12 16.93
CA GLY A 25 5.90 0.75 17.31
C GLY A 25 4.62 0.23 16.66
N ALA A 26 4.10 0.90 15.62
CA ALA A 26 2.96 0.40 14.87
C ALA A 26 3.30 -0.91 14.15
N PRO A 27 2.51 -1.98 14.30
CA PRO A 27 2.52 -3.09 13.37
C PRO A 27 2.08 -2.61 11.98
N VAL A 28 2.96 -2.73 10.98
CA VAL A 28 2.68 -2.27 9.62
C VAL A 28 2.78 -3.42 8.64
N ILE A 29 1.67 -3.77 8.01
CA ILE A 29 1.57 -4.73 6.91
C ILE A 29 1.81 -3.97 5.60
N ASP A 30 2.89 -4.29 4.91
CA ASP A 30 3.21 -3.73 3.60
C ASP A 30 2.49 -4.55 2.52
N ALA A 31 1.42 -3.97 1.95
CA ALA A 31 0.61 -4.65 0.94
C ALA A 31 1.38 -4.92 -0.37
N ASP A 32 2.37 -4.08 -0.72
CA ASP A 32 3.21 -4.29 -1.90
C ASP A 32 4.14 -5.50 -1.69
N LEU A 33 4.67 -5.68 -0.46
CA LEU A 33 5.47 -6.84 -0.10
C LEU A 33 4.61 -8.10 -0.09
N VAL A 34 3.43 -8.05 0.53
CA VAL A 34 2.46 -9.15 0.53
C VAL A 34 2.07 -9.55 -0.90
N ALA A 35 1.83 -8.57 -1.78
CA ALA A 35 1.53 -8.83 -3.19
C ALA A 35 2.71 -9.47 -3.94
N LYS A 36 3.95 -9.13 -3.58
CA LYS A 36 5.14 -9.79 -4.13
C LYS A 36 5.22 -11.26 -3.70
N ASP A 37 4.97 -11.50 -2.43
CA ASP A 37 5.04 -12.85 -1.87
C ASP A 37 3.90 -13.74 -2.38
N ALA A 38 2.72 -13.18 -2.60
CA ALA A 38 1.56 -13.91 -3.15
C ALA A 38 1.81 -14.50 -4.53
N VAL A 39 2.70 -13.90 -5.33
CA VAL A 39 3.04 -14.35 -6.69
C VAL A 39 4.47 -14.92 -6.79
N ARG A 40 5.04 -15.40 -5.67
CA ARG A 40 6.35 -16.08 -5.69
C ARG A 40 6.27 -17.35 -6.51
N ALA A 41 7.41 -17.78 -7.06
CA ALA A 41 7.50 -19.00 -7.84
C ALA A 41 6.83 -20.18 -7.12
N ASP A 42 6.12 -21.01 -7.90
CA ASP A 42 5.39 -22.19 -7.46
C ASP A 42 4.13 -21.94 -6.61
N THR A 43 3.71 -20.70 -6.39
CA THR A 43 2.39 -20.39 -5.82
C THR A 43 1.27 -20.65 -6.83
N ALA A 44 0.04 -20.78 -6.35
CA ALA A 44 -1.14 -20.91 -7.23
C ALA A 44 -1.30 -19.69 -8.15
N ALA A 45 -1.16 -18.47 -7.58
CA ALA A 45 -1.23 -17.23 -8.37
C ALA A 45 -0.13 -17.16 -9.44
N TRP A 46 1.09 -17.58 -9.12
CA TRP A 46 2.19 -17.63 -10.08
C TRP A 46 1.85 -18.56 -11.28
N ARG A 47 1.32 -19.76 -11.01
CA ARG A 47 0.93 -20.70 -12.07
C ARG A 47 -0.17 -20.12 -12.95
N GLU A 48 -1.21 -19.54 -12.36
CA GLU A 48 -2.30 -18.89 -13.09
C GLU A 48 -1.83 -17.69 -13.92
N LEU A 49 -0.83 -16.92 -13.43
CA LEU A 49 -0.23 -15.83 -14.19
C LEU A 49 0.57 -16.35 -15.40
N VAL A 50 1.35 -17.42 -15.22
CA VAL A 50 2.09 -18.05 -16.33
C VAL A 50 1.13 -18.64 -17.38
N GLU A 51 0.03 -19.25 -16.93
CA GLU A 51 -1.00 -19.76 -17.84
C GLU A 51 -1.70 -18.63 -18.61
N ALA A 52 -2.00 -17.52 -17.94
CA ALA A 52 -2.75 -16.41 -18.53
C ALA A 52 -1.90 -15.51 -19.46
N PHE A 53 -0.60 -15.32 -19.16
CA PHE A 53 0.27 -14.36 -19.84
C PHE A 53 1.47 -15.00 -20.55
N GLY A 54 1.62 -16.32 -20.44
CA GLY A 54 2.70 -17.08 -21.04
C GLY A 54 3.98 -17.12 -20.19
N PRO A 55 4.91 -18.06 -20.49
CA PRO A 55 6.17 -18.22 -19.76
C PRO A 55 7.15 -17.06 -19.95
N ASP A 56 6.96 -16.24 -20.96
CA ASP A 56 7.84 -15.10 -21.27
C ASP A 56 7.83 -14.01 -20.19
N ILE A 57 6.83 -14.03 -19.30
CA ILE A 57 6.79 -13.15 -18.12
C ILE A 57 7.75 -13.58 -17.00
N LEU A 58 8.54 -14.65 -17.20
CA LEU A 58 9.46 -15.15 -16.19
C LEU A 58 10.90 -14.70 -16.47
N LEU A 59 11.62 -14.44 -15.38
CA LEU A 59 13.07 -14.33 -15.36
C LEU A 59 13.71 -15.73 -15.27
N PRO A 60 15.04 -15.87 -15.52
CA PRO A 60 15.73 -17.16 -15.44
C PRO A 60 15.61 -17.86 -14.08
N ASP A 61 15.45 -17.09 -12.98
CA ASP A 61 15.24 -17.59 -11.61
C ASP A 61 13.76 -17.96 -11.33
N ARG A 62 12.91 -17.97 -12.35
CA ARG A 62 11.47 -18.25 -12.31
C ARG A 62 10.64 -17.21 -11.58
N THR A 63 11.21 -16.09 -11.15
CA THR A 63 10.43 -14.97 -10.65
C THR A 63 9.72 -14.23 -11.77
N ILE A 64 8.62 -13.52 -11.46
CA ILE A 64 7.88 -12.73 -12.46
C ILE A 64 8.68 -11.48 -12.84
N ASP A 65 8.98 -11.33 -14.13
CA ASP A 65 9.48 -10.09 -14.72
C ASP A 65 8.34 -9.04 -14.73
N ARG A 66 8.32 -8.21 -13.67
CA ARG A 66 7.28 -7.18 -13.50
C ARG A 66 7.26 -6.16 -14.62
N ARG A 67 8.41 -5.92 -15.27
CA ARG A 67 8.50 -5.01 -16.40
C ARG A 67 7.78 -5.60 -17.60
N LYS A 68 8.11 -6.83 -17.99
CA LYS A 68 7.44 -7.53 -19.09
C LYS A 68 5.95 -7.69 -18.86
N LEU A 69 5.55 -8.13 -17.66
CA LEU A 69 4.14 -8.24 -17.30
C LEU A 69 3.44 -6.87 -17.36
N GLY A 70 4.10 -5.82 -16.85
CA GLY A 70 3.62 -4.45 -16.95
C GLY A 70 3.40 -4.00 -18.39
N ASP A 71 4.38 -4.26 -19.28
CA ASP A 71 4.29 -3.92 -20.70
C ASP A 71 3.16 -4.67 -21.42
N LEU A 72 2.89 -5.93 -21.04
CA LEU A 72 1.79 -6.73 -21.58
C LEU A 72 0.40 -6.21 -21.18
N VAL A 73 0.26 -5.72 -19.96
CA VAL A 73 -1.02 -5.23 -19.46
C VAL A 73 -1.23 -3.73 -19.74
N PHE A 74 -0.16 -2.99 -20.02
CA PHE A 74 -0.23 -1.57 -20.28
C PHE A 74 -1.09 -1.27 -21.52
N GLY A 75 -2.12 -0.41 -21.34
CA GLY A 75 -3.04 -0.07 -22.44
C GLY A 75 -4.06 -1.16 -22.81
N ASN A 76 -4.06 -2.31 -22.13
CA ASN A 76 -5.02 -3.40 -22.35
C ASN A 76 -5.89 -3.62 -21.10
N PRO A 77 -7.12 -3.04 -21.04
CA PRO A 77 -8.02 -3.15 -19.90
C PRO A 77 -8.41 -4.60 -19.54
N ASP A 78 -8.51 -5.50 -20.53
CA ASP A 78 -8.87 -6.90 -20.30
C ASP A 78 -7.72 -7.66 -19.66
N ALA A 79 -6.48 -7.39 -20.08
CA ALA A 79 -5.30 -7.94 -19.46
C ALA A 79 -5.11 -7.44 -18.02
N VAL A 80 -5.36 -6.15 -17.76
CA VAL A 80 -5.37 -5.58 -16.40
C VAL A 80 -6.43 -6.27 -15.54
N ARG A 81 -7.65 -6.44 -16.06
CA ARG A 81 -8.73 -7.13 -15.34
C ARG A 81 -8.30 -8.57 -15.00
N ARG A 82 -7.77 -9.32 -15.96
CA ARG A 82 -7.30 -10.69 -15.75
C ARG A 82 -6.19 -10.79 -14.70
N LEU A 83 -5.20 -9.89 -14.76
CA LEU A 83 -4.16 -9.77 -13.74
C LEU A 83 -4.75 -9.56 -12.35
N ASN A 84 -5.71 -8.65 -12.23
CA ASN A 84 -6.34 -8.32 -10.96
C ASN A 84 -7.19 -9.46 -10.42
N GLU A 85 -7.94 -10.17 -11.28
CA GLU A 85 -8.72 -11.36 -10.90
C GLU A 85 -7.85 -12.47 -10.31
N ILE A 86 -6.64 -12.64 -10.82
CA ILE A 86 -5.68 -13.63 -10.32
C ILE A 86 -5.03 -13.15 -9.00
N THR A 87 -4.61 -11.90 -8.94
CA THR A 87 -3.75 -11.42 -7.85
C THR A 87 -4.52 -10.88 -6.65
N HIS A 88 -5.59 -10.11 -6.84
CA HIS A 88 -6.31 -9.44 -5.75
C HIS A 88 -6.83 -10.41 -4.67
N PRO A 89 -7.53 -11.52 -5.02
CA PRO A 89 -8.04 -12.42 -3.99
C PRO A 89 -6.94 -13.00 -3.10
N ARG A 90 -5.77 -13.31 -3.68
CA ARG A 90 -4.63 -13.87 -2.97
C ARG A 90 -3.97 -12.85 -2.05
N VAL A 91 -3.83 -11.62 -2.53
CA VAL A 91 -3.28 -10.52 -1.71
C VAL A 91 -4.20 -10.22 -0.54
N LEU A 92 -5.52 -10.10 -0.78
CA LEU A 92 -6.50 -9.88 0.27
C LEU A 92 -6.50 -11.01 1.31
N GLN A 93 -6.42 -12.26 0.85
CA GLN A 93 -6.33 -13.42 1.74
C GLN A 93 -5.04 -13.39 2.57
N ALA A 94 -3.89 -13.10 1.96
CA ALA A 94 -2.61 -13.03 2.66
C ALA A 94 -2.59 -11.90 3.71
N ILE A 95 -3.17 -10.75 3.41
CA ILE A 95 -3.34 -9.66 4.38
C ILE A 95 -4.23 -10.10 5.54
N ARG A 96 -5.35 -10.80 5.29
CA ARG A 96 -6.22 -11.33 6.36
C ARG A 96 -5.48 -12.30 7.26
N VAL A 97 -4.71 -13.23 6.68
CA VAL A 97 -3.89 -14.17 7.46
C VAL A 97 -2.90 -13.44 8.36
N GLU A 98 -2.28 -12.38 7.87
CA GLU A 98 -1.35 -11.58 8.67
C GLU A 98 -2.06 -10.79 9.78
N LEU A 99 -3.23 -10.23 9.51
CA LEU A 99 -4.09 -9.59 10.53
C LEU A 99 -4.49 -10.58 11.62
N ASP A 100 -4.92 -11.80 11.25
CA ASP A 100 -5.28 -12.86 12.19
C ASP A 100 -4.08 -13.29 13.05
N ARG A 101 -2.88 -13.38 12.44
CA ARG A 101 -1.64 -13.69 13.15
C ARG A 101 -1.34 -12.62 14.22
N LEU A 102 -1.47 -11.36 13.85
CA LEU A 102 -1.26 -10.23 14.77
C LEU A 102 -2.32 -10.23 15.89
N ALA A 103 -3.59 -10.51 15.57
CA ALA A 103 -4.67 -10.59 16.53
C ALA A 103 -4.46 -11.73 17.56
N ARG A 104 -4.07 -12.92 17.09
CA ARG A 104 -3.77 -14.08 17.98
C ARG A 104 -2.62 -13.77 18.92
N ARG A 105 -1.51 -13.22 18.39
CA ARG A 105 -0.36 -12.82 19.19
C ARG A 105 -0.73 -11.77 20.26
N ALA A 106 -1.73 -10.95 19.96
CA ALA A 106 -2.28 -9.98 20.87
C ALA A 106 -3.03 -10.62 22.07
N SER A 107 -3.53 -11.83 21.90
CA SER A 107 -4.35 -12.55 22.89
C SER A 107 -3.55 -13.60 23.69
N GLU A 108 -2.26 -13.82 23.38
CA GLU A 108 -1.42 -14.82 24.06
C GLU A 108 -0.96 -14.29 25.42
N PRO A 109 -1.26 -15.00 26.54
CA PRO A 109 -0.77 -14.65 27.87
C PRO A 109 0.76 -14.75 27.93
N GLY A 110 1.43 -13.69 28.36
CA GLY A 110 2.89 -13.67 28.55
C GLY A 110 3.71 -13.32 27.32
N ALA A 111 3.10 -12.93 26.21
CA ALA A 111 3.79 -12.56 24.95
C ALA A 111 4.55 -11.20 24.98
N GLY A 112 4.85 -10.65 26.16
CA GLY A 112 5.57 -9.38 26.31
C GLY A 112 4.65 -8.18 26.58
N PRO A 113 5.06 -6.94 26.27
CA PRO A 113 4.22 -5.77 26.49
C PRO A 113 2.87 -5.90 25.77
N PRO A 114 1.79 -5.27 26.30
CA PRO A 114 0.47 -5.39 25.70
C PRO A 114 0.53 -5.03 24.22
N PRO A 115 -0.06 -5.86 23.35
CA PRO A 115 -0.01 -5.66 21.91
C PRO A 115 -0.64 -4.31 21.56
N CYS A 116 -0.09 -3.68 20.52
CA CYS A 116 -0.65 -2.45 20.01
C CYS A 116 -2.09 -2.70 19.52
N PRO A 117 -3.09 -1.95 20.02
CA PRO A 117 -4.48 -2.17 19.64
C PRO A 117 -4.77 -1.73 18.20
N VAL A 118 -3.81 -1.10 17.54
CA VAL A 118 -3.90 -0.57 16.17
C VAL A 118 -2.89 -1.24 15.26
N VAL A 119 -3.34 -1.63 14.05
CA VAL A 119 -2.49 -2.16 12.96
C VAL A 119 -2.64 -1.26 11.74
N VAL A 120 -1.57 -1.11 10.98
CA VAL A 120 -1.56 -0.30 9.76
C VAL A 120 -1.39 -1.20 8.53
N ILE A 121 -2.27 -1.08 7.54
CA ILE A 121 -2.07 -1.64 6.19
C ILE A 121 -1.53 -0.53 5.31
N ASP A 122 -0.28 -0.65 4.92
CA ASP A 122 0.41 0.31 4.03
C ASP A 122 0.20 -0.12 2.57
N ALA A 123 -0.73 0.54 1.86
CA ALA A 123 -1.13 0.19 0.49
C ALA A 123 -1.29 1.44 -0.39
N PRO A 124 -0.40 1.68 -1.37
CA PRO A 124 -0.52 2.82 -2.30
C PRO A 124 -1.83 2.83 -3.09
N LEU A 125 -2.33 1.64 -3.41
CA LEU A 125 -3.55 1.41 -4.20
C LEU A 125 -4.71 0.86 -3.33
N LEU A 126 -4.76 1.18 -2.05
CA LEU A 126 -5.76 0.70 -1.09
C LEU A 126 -7.20 0.87 -1.61
N ILE A 127 -7.49 2.03 -2.16
CA ILE A 127 -8.83 2.37 -2.66
C ILE A 127 -9.10 1.67 -3.99
N GLU A 128 -8.15 1.75 -4.92
CA GLU A 128 -8.24 1.14 -6.25
C GLU A 128 -8.34 -0.39 -6.19
N ALA A 129 -7.69 -1.01 -5.22
CA ALA A 129 -7.75 -2.46 -4.99
C ALA A 129 -8.97 -2.92 -4.18
N GLY A 130 -9.90 -2.01 -3.85
CA GLY A 130 -11.12 -2.34 -3.11
C GLY A 130 -10.88 -2.74 -1.65
N MET A 131 -9.76 -2.33 -1.06
CA MET A 131 -9.36 -2.70 0.30
C MET A 131 -10.02 -1.84 1.40
N VAL A 132 -10.81 -0.83 1.03
CA VAL A 132 -11.45 0.10 1.99
C VAL A 132 -12.32 -0.66 3.01
N GLY A 133 -13.03 -1.71 2.57
CA GLY A 133 -13.83 -2.55 3.48
C GLY A 133 -13.04 -3.45 4.44
N MET A 134 -11.70 -3.43 4.40
CA MET A 134 -10.82 -4.18 5.30
C MET A 134 -10.25 -3.32 6.43
N VAL A 135 -10.50 -2.03 6.40
CA VAL A 135 -9.93 -1.05 7.34
C VAL A 135 -11.04 -0.29 8.05
N ASP A 136 -10.78 0.13 9.28
CA ASP A 136 -11.70 0.91 10.08
C ASP A 136 -11.53 2.42 9.84
N GLU A 137 -10.34 2.83 9.38
CA GLU A 137 -10.00 4.24 9.15
C GLU A 137 -9.00 4.35 8.00
N VAL A 138 -9.22 5.27 7.06
CA VAL A 138 -8.34 5.54 5.91
C VAL A 138 -7.53 6.82 6.14
N TRP A 139 -6.20 6.68 6.19
CA TRP A 139 -5.26 7.79 6.25
C TRP A 139 -4.68 8.05 4.86
N LEU A 140 -4.99 9.20 4.29
CA LEU A 140 -4.55 9.63 2.97
C LEU A 140 -3.41 10.63 3.07
N VAL A 141 -2.23 10.25 2.59
CA VAL A 141 -1.09 11.16 2.48
C VAL A 141 -1.19 11.95 1.18
N VAL A 142 -1.22 13.26 1.30
CA VAL A 142 -1.31 14.19 0.18
C VAL A 142 -0.10 15.10 0.09
N VAL A 143 0.08 15.70 -1.08
CA VAL A 143 1.06 16.73 -1.36
C VAL A 143 0.53 17.59 -2.49
N ASP A 144 0.92 18.86 -2.58
CA ASP A 144 0.57 19.69 -3.71
C ASP A 144 1.16 19.16 -5.04
N GLN A 145 0.49 19.46 -6.15
CA GLN A 145 0.85 18.93 -7.46
C GLN A 145 2.27 19.33 -7.91
N GLY A 146 2.71 20.54 -7.55
CA GLY A 146 4.03 21.04 -7.89
C GLY A 146 5.12 20.21 -7.21
N THR A 147 5.01 20.04 -5.90
CA THR A 147 5.91 19.23 -5.08
C THR A 147 5.86 17.75 -5.48
N GLN A 148 4.67 17.21 -5.76
CA GLN A 148 4.49 15.83 -6.23
C GLN A 148 5.31 15.55 -7.49
N ARG A 149 5.15 16.42 -8.48
CA ARG A 149 5.85 16.34 -9.75
C ARG A 149 7.37 16.45 -9.58
N GLN A 150 7.83 17.45 -8.81
CA GLN A 150 9.25 17.63 -8.55
C GLN A 150 9.87 16.41 -7.85
N ARG A 151 9.21 15.89 -6.81
CA ARG A 151 9.67 14.71 -6.09
C ARG A 151 9.73 13.46 -6.99
N LEU A 152 8.72 13.27 -7.86
CA LEU A 152 8.68 12.14 -8.77
C LEU A 152 9.79 12.21 -9.82
N MET A 153 9.98 13.38 -10.43
CA MET A 153 11.04 13.61 -11.40
C MET A 153 12.43 13.40 -10.81
N ALA A 154 12.67 13.92 -9.60
CA ALA A 154 13.95 13.77 -8.89
C ALA A 154 14.24 12.33 -8.47
N ARG A 155 13.23 11.59 -7.99
CA ARG A 155 13.39 10.21 -7.52
C ARG A 155 13.67 9.23 -8.63
N ASP A 156 12.92 9.32 -9.73
CA ASP A 156 12.88 8.32 -10.80
C ASP A 156 13.60 8.78 -12.08
N HIS A 157 14.19 9.99 -12.05
CA HIS A 157 14.87 10.61 -13.19
C HIS A 157 13.96 10.75 -14.43
N PHE A 158 12.67 10.98 -14.21
CA PHE A 158 11.69 11.15 -15.29
C PHE A 158 11.69 12.58 -15.85
N GLY A 159 11.43 12.70 -17.15
CA GLY A 159 11.01 13.94 -17.76
C GLY A 159 9.58 14.34 -17.31
N LEU A 160 9.21 15.58 -17.57
CA LEU A 160 7.91 16.16 -17.17
C LEU A 160 6.72 15.32 -17.66
N GLU A 161 6.72 14.95 -18.93
CA GLU A 161 5.63 14.18 -19.55
C GLU A 161 5.48 12.80 -18.90
N GLN A 162 6.58 12.09 -18.68
CA GLN A 162 6.58 10.78 -18.03
C GLN A 162 6.05 10.88 -16.59
N ALA A 163 6.43 11.93 -15.86
CA ALA A 163 5.94 12.14 -14.50
C ALA A 163 4.43 12.41 -14.49
N LEU A 164 3.93 13.26 -15.38
CA LEU A 164 2.50 13.55 -15.51
C LEU A 164 1.69 12.31 -15.90
N ASN A 165 2.18 11.50 -16.86
CA ASN A 165 1.52 10.26 -17.26
C ASN A 165 1.37 9.29 -16.09
N ARG A 166 2.40 9.16 -15.23
CA ARG A 166 2.34 8.29 -14.04
C ARG A 166 1.41 8.84 -12.95
N ILE A 167 1.38 10.15 -12.76
CA ILE A 167 0.43 10.78 -11.82
C ILE A 167 -1.01 10.56 -12.30
N ASN A 168 -1.26 10.81 -13.59
CA ASN A 168 -2.59 10.71 -14.18
C ASN A 168 -3.10 9.26 -14.32
N ALA A 169 -2.20 8.26 -14.29
CA ALA A 169 -2.57 6.84 -14.29
C ALA A 169 -3.19 6.38 -12.96
N GLN A 170 -3.03 7.15 -11.88
CA GLN A 170 -3.65 6.86 -10.58
C GLN A 170 -5.02 7.51 -10.44
N MET A 171 -5.81 7.01 -9.48
CA MET A 171 -7.07 7.68 -9.13
C MET A 171 -6.81 9.14 -8.74
N PRO A 172 -7.58 10.09 -9.29
CA PRO A 172 -7.45 11.51 -8.94
C PRO A 172 -7.57 11.76 -7.44
N LEU A 173 -6.75 12.68 -6.90
CA LEU A 173 -6.72 13.00 -5.48
C LEU A 173 -8.12 13.36 -4.93
N ALA A 174 -8.88 14.16 -5.67
CA ALA A 174 -10.25 14.54 -5.30
C ALA A 174 -11.20 13.32 -5.11
N LYS A 175 -10.97 12.22 -5.84
CA LYS A 175 -11.71 10.98 -5.64
C LYS A 175 -11.20 10.23 -4.41
N LYS A 176 -9.87 10.16 -4.20
CA LYS A 176 -9.28 9.50 -3.02
C LYS A 176 -9.72 10.17 -1.71
N THR A 177 -9.80 11.50 -1.69
CA THR A 177 -10.21 12.28 -0.52
C THR A 177 -11.62 11.91 -0.02
N ARG A 178 -12.51 11.43 -0.89
CA ARG A 178 -13.86 10.98 -0.48
C ARG A 178 -13.86 9.72 0.37
N TYR A 179 -12.78 8.96 0.37
CA TYR A 179 -12.61 7.74 1.18
C TYR A 179 -11.77 7.99 2.43
N ALA A 180 -11.17 9.19 2.57
CA ALA A 180 -10.25 9.49 3.64
C ALA A 180 -10.97 9.97 4.90
N ASP A 181 -10.71 9.33 6.03
CA ASP A 181 -11.10 9.79 7.36
C ASP A 181 -10.08 10.80 7.89
N VAL A 182 -8.79 10.59 7.55
CA VAL A 182 -7.70 11.49 7.93
C VAL A 182 -6.89 11.86 6.69
N VAL A 183 -6.63 13.15 6.50
CA VAL A 183 -5.74 13.66 5.45
C VAL A 183 -4.45 14.18 6.09
N ILE A 184 -3.32 13.64 5.64
CA ILE A 184 -1.98 14.01 6.09
C ILE A 184 -1.30 14.79 4.98
N ASP A 185 -1.24 16.11 5.12
CA ASP A 185 -0.49 16.97 4.20
C ASP A 185 1.02 16.84 4.45
N ASN A 186 1.74 16.39 3.42
CA ASN A 186 3.18 16.21 3.43
C ASN A 186 3.88 17.18 2.46
N THR A 187 3.28 18.32 2.19
CA THR A 187 3.85 19.38 1.33
C THR A 187 5.02 20.07 2.04
N GLY A 188 4.86 20.34 3.32
CA GLY A 188 5.80 21.06 4.16
C GLY A 188 7.05 20.25 4.58
N PRO A 189 7.83 20.80 5.51
CA PRO A 189 9.01 20.14 6.06
C PRO A 189 8.68 18.81 6.75
N VAL A 190 9.51 17.79 6.55
CA VAL A 190 9.34 16.44 7.12
C VAL A 190 9.10 16.45 8.64
N ARG A 191 9.72 17.38 9.36
CA ARG A 191 9.52 17.54 10.83
C ARG A 191 8.06 17.80 11.21
N GLU A 192 7.32 18.54 10.38
CA GLU A 192 5.91 18.86 10.64
C GLU A 192 5.04 17.64 10.37
N THR A 193 5.27 16.94 9.28
CA THR A 193 4.61 15.65 9.00
C THR A 193 4.86 14.65 10.13
N ARG A 194 6.09 14.51 10.61
CA ARG A 194 6.44 13.63 11.73
C ARG A 194 5.67 13.99 13.01
N ARG A 195 5.58 15.29 13.33
CA ARG A 195 4.81 15.77 14.50
C ARG A 195 3.32 15.47 14.37
N LEU A 196 2.74 15.72 13.18
CA LEU A 196 1.33 15.43 12.90
C LEU A 196 1.03 13.93 13.02
N VAL A 197 1.85 13.08 12.37
CA VAL A 197 1.69 11.61 12.42
C VAL A 197 1.79 11.09 13.85
N LYS A 198 2.73 11.59 14.65
CA LYS A 198 2.86 11.21 16.05
C LYS A 198 1.58 11.54 16.85
N LYS A 199 1.02 12.73 16.65
CA LYS A 199 -0.24 13.13 17.28
C LYS A 199 -1.40 12.23 16.89
N LEU A 200 -1.60 12.03 15.57
CA LEU A 200 -2.68 11.19 15.03
C LEU A 200 -2.57 9.75 15.53
N TRP A 201 -1.36 9.19 15.55
CA TRP A 201 -1.10 7.85 16.07
C TRP A 201 -1.48 7.70 17.53
N GLN A 202 -1.07 8.65 18.39
CA GLN A 202 -1.42 8.64 19.82
C GLN A 202 -2.94 8.72 20.02
N GLU A 203 -3.65 9.50 19.21
CA GLU A 203 -5.10 9.59 19.25
C GLU A 203 -5.78 8.28 18.80
N ALA A 204 -5.28 7.64 17.73
CA ALA A 204 -5.80 6.38 17.26
C ALA A 204 -5.62 5.25 18.29
N VAL A 205 -4.41 5.13 18.87
CA VAL A 205 -4.14 4.15 19.94
C VAL A 205 -5.04 4.36 21.14
N ARG A 206 -5.23 5.61 21.57
CA ARG A 206 -6.12 5.92 22.69
C ARG A 206 -7.57 5.53 22.41
N ARG A 207 -8.12 5.86 21.22
CA ARG A 207 -9.47 5.46 20.81
C ARG A 207 -9.65 3.94 20.78
N ALA A 208 -8.65 3.21 20.29
CA ALA A 208 -8.70 1.76 20.18
C ALA A 208 -8.52 1.03 21.53
N SER A 209 -8.08 1.72 22.58
CA SER A 209 -7.88 1.17 23.94
C SER A 209 -9.07 1.40 24.87
N THR A 210 -10.09 2.15 24.42
CA THR A 210 -11.33 2.45 25.16
C THR A 210 -12.43 1.50 24.72
#